data_3d319a3be9be3d45b3ed51da4aa53478
#
_entry.id   3d319a3be9be3d45b3ed51da4aa53478
#
_cell.length_a   1.000
_cell.length_b   1.000
_cell.length_c   1.000
_cell.angle_alpha   90.00
_cell.angle_beta   90.00
_cell.angle_gamma   90.00
#
_symmetry.space_group_name_H-M   'P 1'
#
loop_
_entity.id
_entity.type
_entity.pdbx_description
1 polymer ?
#
loop_
_entity_poly.entity_id
_entity_poly.type
_entity_poly.pdbx_seq_one_letter_code
_entity_poly.pdbx_strand_id
1 'polypeptide(L)'
;MKQKQTTLLAIIVTVVLILAGCGTTNEATTNSKLKVVTTFYPMYDFTKQVVGAKGEVSLLIEAGVEPHDYEPSAKDIATITEADVFVYNSAYFETWVPKVIENIDTTKTTVIDASKGITLKDFTAAEEAAHSHEHADEEAHDHEDGETHDHKAETDADKNPHVWLDPVLAQQQVKTIAEGIAQHDEKKQQQLIKRMPRHTNKNWQY
;
A
#
# COMPACT_ATOMS: atom_id res chain seq x y z
N MET A 1 5.15 -75.93 -9.17
CA MET A 1 4.48 -74.75 -9.78
C MET A 1 3.91 -73.81 -8.74
N LYS A 2 3.29 -74.25 -7.64
CA LYS A 2 2.70 -73.41 -6.60
C LYS A 2 3.69 -72.46 -5.90
N GLN A 3 4.93 -72.88 -5.65
CA GLN A 3 5.96 -72.09 -4.95
C GLN A 3 6.46 -70.88 -5.77
N LYS A 4 6.51 -70.98 -7.10
CA LYS A 4 6.87 -69.88 -7.97
C LYS A 4 5.78 -68.82 -8.08
N GLN A 5 4.50 -69.24 -7.96
CA GLN A 5 3.37 -68.32 -7.98
C GLN A 5 3.26 -67.49 -6.68
N THR A 6 3.57 -68.08 -5.52
CA THR A 6 3.57 -67.39 -4.25
C THR A 6 4.69 -66.34 -4.15
N THR A 7 5.87 -66.66 -4.72
CA THR A 7 7.02 -65.70 -4.77
C THR A 7 6.72 -64.53 -5.68
N LEU A 8 6.08 -64.78 -6.83
CA LEU A 8 5.72 -63.73 -7.78
C LEU A 8 4.66 -62.77 -7.18
N LEU A 9 3.67 -63.32 -6.45
CA LEU A 9 2.64 -62.56 -5.79
C LEU A 9 3.21 -61.70 -4.67
N ALA A 10 4.15 -62.21 -3.88
CA ALA A 10 4.82 -61.44 -2.82
C ALA A 10 5.65 -60.25 -3.40
N ILE A 11 6.33 -60.42 -4.52
CA ILE A 11 7.09 -59.34 -5.18
C ILE A 11 6.16 -58.25 -5.70
N ILE A 12 5.02 -58.63 -6.30
CA ILE A 12 4.01 -57.67 -6.81
C ILE A 12 3.44 -56.84 -5.68
N VAL A 13 3.07 -57.46 -4.54
CA VAL A 13 2.54 -56.75 -3.37
C VAL A 13 3.55 -55.78 -2.76
N THR A 14 4.83 -56.20 -2.72
CA THR A 14 5.93 -55.31 -2.22
C THR A 14 6.15 -54.11 -3.14
N VAL A 15 6.07 -54.27 -4.45
CA VAL A 15 6.24 -53.17 -5.42
C VAL A 15 5.07 -52.22 -5.35
N VAL A 16 3.83 -52.70 -5.16
CA VAL A 16 2.63 -51.85 -5.00
C VAL A 16 2.70 -51.03 -3.71
N LEU A 17 3.22 -51.60 -2.61
CA LEU A 17 3.42 -50.86 -1.35
C LEU A 17 4.48 -49.75 -1.44
N ILE A 18 5.50 -49.93 -2.27
CA ILE A 18 6.55 -48.91 -2.49
C ILE A 18 6.02 -47.74 -3.34
N LEU A 19 5.10 -48.00 -4.30
CA LEU A 19 4.50 -46.93 -5.11
C LEU A 19 3.41 -46.13 -4.36
N ALA A 20 2.85 -46.63 -3.28
CA ALA A 20 1.85 -45.91 -2.48
C ALA A 20 2.47 -44.91 -1.51
N GLY A 21 3.82 -44.90 -1.34
CA GLY A 21 4.53 -44.06 -0.38
C GLY A 21 4.92 -42.67 -0.89
N CYS A 22 4.74 -42.33 -2.16
CA CYS A 22 5.04 -41.00 -2.70
C CYS A 22 3.80 -40.16 -2.97
N GLY A 23 2.84 -40.19 -2.06
CA GLY A 23 1.85 -39.16 -1.94
C GLY A 23 2.49 -37.96 -1.22
N THR A 24 3.39 -37.23 -1.89
CA THR A 24 3.66 -35.84 -1.50
C THR A 24 2.34 -35.12 -1.66
N THR A 25 1.66 -34.85 -0.54
CA THR A 25 0.73 -33.74 -0.46
C THR A 25 1.58 -32.50 -0.79
N ASN A 26 1.70 -32.18 -2.08
CA ASN A 26 1.87 -30.81 -2.48
C ASN A 26 0.64 -30.10 -1.94
N GLU A 27 0.71 -29.64 -0.68
CA GLU A 27 0.07 -28.39 -0.38
C GLU A 27 0.65 -27.42 -1.39
N ALA A 28 -0.10 -27.20 -2.46
CA ALA A 28 0.07 -26.05 -3.30
C ALA A 28 -0.20 -24.87 -2.36
N THR A 29 0.81 -24.49 -1.60
CA THR A 29 0.94 -23.10 -1.18
C THR A 29 0.96 -22.36 -2.49
N THR A 30 -0.22 -21.89 -2.92
CA THR A 30 -0.33 -20.85 -3.92
C THR A 30 0.43 -19.69 -3.32
N ASN A 31 1.71 -19.64 -3.64
CA ASN A 31 2.60 -18.56 -3.26
C ASN A 31 2.27 -17.39 -4.20
N SER A 32 0.96 -17.01 -4.21
CA SER A 32 0.51 -15.83 -4.91
C SER A 32 1.23 -14.68 -4.23
N LYS A 33 1.98 -13.95 -5.03
CA LYS A 33 2.63 -12.73 -4.55
C LYS A 33 1.59 -11.76 -4.03
N LEU A 34 1.90 -11.10 -2.93
CA LEU A 34 1.07 -10.04 -2.38
C LEU A 34 0.84 -8.96 -3.43
N LYS A 35 -0.41 -8.64 -3.75
CA LYS A 35 -0.78 -7.57 -4.67
C LYS A 35 -0.97 -6.28 -3.89
N VAL A 36 -0.10 -5.32 -4.12
CA VAL A 36 -0.17 -4.01 -3.47
C VAL A 36 -0.39 -2.92 -4.52
N VAL A 37 -1.37 -2.08 -4.28
CA VAL A 37 -1.64 -0.88 -5.08
C VAL A 37 -1.25 0.35 -4.29
N THR A 38 -0.59 1.30 -4.95
CA THR A 38 -0.11 2.54 -4.34
C THR A 38 -0.54 3.72 -5.19
N THR A 39 -0.71 4.88 -4.59
CA THR A 39 -1.22 6.08 -5.28
C THR A 39 -0.17 6.72 -6.17
N PHE A 40 0.90 7.27 -5.64
CA PHE A 40 1.93 8.02 -6.37
C PHE A 40 3.35 7.55 -6.02
N TYR A 41 4.35 8.06 -6.73
CA TYR A 41 5.70 7.48 -6.75
C TYR A 41 6.36 7.30 -5.37
N PRO A 42 6.36 8.25 -4.42
CA PRO A 42 6.92 8.02 -3.08
C PRO A 42 6.29 6.83 -2.36
N MET A 43 4.97 6.69 -2.40
CA MET A 43 4.28 5.54 -1.80
C MET A 43 4.66 4.24 -2.49
N TYR A 44 4.80 4.28 -3.82
CA TYR A 44 5.26 3.12 -4.60
C TYR A 44 6.69 2.70 -4.21
N ASP A 45 7.63 3.63 -4.17
CA ASP A 45 9.03 3.32 -3.86
C ASP A 45 9.18 2.79 -2.44
N PHE A 46 8.58 3.43 -1.45
CA PHE A 46 8.60 2.98 -0.06
C PHE A 46 8.00 1.59 0.09
N THR A 47 6.83 1.38 -0.51
CA THR A 47 6.14 0.08 -0.47
C THR A 47 6.94 -1.00 -1.15
N LYS A 48 7.52 -0.72 -2.32
CA LYS A 48 8.34 -1.67 -3.06
C LYS A 48 9.58 -2.13 -2.29
N GLN A 49 10.23 -1.21 -1.58
CA GLN A 49 11.37 -1.55 -0.72
C GLN A 49 10.95 -2.43 0.47
N VAL A 50 9.78 -2.18 1.06
CA VAL A 50 9.24 -2.99 2.16
C VAL A 50 8.88 -4.40 1.67
N VAL A 51 8.14 -4.50 0.58
CA VAL A 51 7.61 -5.76 0.05
C VAL A 51 8.73 -6.62 -0.59
N GLY A 52 9.65 -5.98 -1.32
CA GLY A 52 10.74 -6.64 -2.04
C GLY A 52 10.22 -7.67 -3.06
N ALA A 53 10.83 -8.85 -3.10
CA ALA A 53 10.46 -9.91 -4.04
C ALA A 53 9.17 -10.68 -3.66
N LYS A 54 8.57 -10.40 -2.50
CA LYS A 54 7.41 -11.15 -1.98
C LYS A 54 6.08 -10.67 -2.51
N GLY A 55 6.03 -9.51 -3.16
CA GLY A 55 4.80 -8.96 -3.72
C GLY A 55 5.01 -8.27 -5.05
N GLU A 56 3.90 -7.88 -5.64
CA GLU A 56 3.80 -7.05 -6.82
C GLU A 56 3.21 -5.72 -6.39
N VAL A 57 3.91 -4.63 -6.65
CA VAL A 57 3.48 -3.27 -6.31
C VAL A 57 3.12 -2.55 -7.59
N SER A 58 1.90 -2.04 -7.66
CA SER A 58 1.37 -1.26 -8.78
C SER A 58 1.23 0.20 -8.39
N LEU A 59 1.51 1.09 -9.33
CA LEU A 59 1.39 2.54 -9.22
C LEU A 59 0.13 2.98 -9.97
N LEU A 60 -0.76 3.78 -9.34
CA LEU A 60 -1.96 4.31 -10.00
C LEU A 60 -1.65 5.59 -10.77
N ILE A 61 -0.98 6.53 -10.13
CA ILE A 61 -0.72 7.87 -10.70
C ILE A 61 0.63 7.82 -11.41
N GLU A 62 0.60 7.81 -12.73
CA GLU A 62 1.79 7.74 -13.56
C GLU A 62 2.60 9.03 -13.51
N ALA A 63 3.87 8.96 -13.90
CA ALA A 63 4.75 10.13 -13.94
C ALA A 63 4.19 11.20 -14.89
N GLY A 64 4.18 12.45 -14.43
CA GLY A 64 3.68 13.59 -15.19
C GLY A 64 2.18 13.89 -14.99
N VAL A 65 1.49 13.09 -14.19
CA VAL A 65 0.12 13.37 -13.74
C VAL A 65 0.20 14.09 -12.40
N GLU A 66 -0.55 15.19 -12.24
CA GLU A 66 -0.64 15.93 -10.99
C GLU A 66 -1.45 15.14 -9.95
N PRO A 67 -0.84 14.75 -8.81
CA PRO A 67 -1.53 13.89 -7.84
C PRO A 67 -2.65 14.59 -7.07
N HIS A 68 -2.60 15.90 -6.87
CA HIS A 68 -3.63 16.66 -6.13
C HIS A 68 -4.97 16.66 -6.86
N ASP A 69 -4.93 16.74 -8.19
CA ASP A 69 -6.11 16.81 -9.06
C ASP A 69 -6.50 15.44 -9.64
N TYR A 70 -5.84 14.38 -9.17
CA TYR A 70 -6.11 13.05 -9.67
C TYR A 70 -7.49 12.54 -9.26
N GLU A 71 -8.28 12.15 -10.26
CA GLU A 71 -9.54 11.45 -10.06
C GLU A 71 -9.43 10.00 -10.57
N PRO A 72 -9.67 8.99 -9.71
CA PRO A 72 -9.53 7.61 -10.11
C PRO A 72 -10.60 7.21 -11.14
N SER A 73 -10.16 6.57 -12.20
CA SER A 73 -11.07 5.96 -13.18
C SER A 73 -11.76 4.71 -12.58
N ALA A 74 -12.82 4.24 -13.23
CA ALA A 74 -13.47 2.98 -12.84
C ALA A 74 -12.50 1.79 -12.87
N LYS A 75 -11.48 1.82 -13.75
CA LYS A 75 -10.42 0.81 -13.80
C LYS A 75 -9.52 0.87 -12.57
N ASP A 76 -9.18 2.07 -12.10
CA ASP A 76 -8.34 2.25 -10.91
C ASP A 76 -9.06 1.77 -9.66
N ILE A 77 -10.35 2.08 -9.54
CA ILE A 77 -11.21 1.60 -8.45
C ILE A 77 -11.28 0.05 -8.47
N ALA A 78 -11.44 -0.56 -9.64
CA ALA A 78 -11.41 -2.02 -9.77
C ALA A 78 -10.04 -2.58 -9.34
N THR A 79 -8.93 -1.96 -9.76
CA THR A 79 -7.57 -2.36 -9.39
C THR A 79 -7.35 -2.29 -7.88
N ILE A 80 -7.84 -1.24 -7.22
CA ILE A 80 -7.78 -1.10 -5.75
C ILE A 80 -8.61 -2.20 -5.08
N THR A 81 -9.81 -2.46 -5.57
CA THR A 81 -10.73 -3.47 -5.01
C THR A 81 -10.19 -4.90 -5.11
N GLU A 82 -9.38 -5.19 -6.13
CA GLU A 82 -8.75 -6.51 -6.35
C GLU A 82 -7.40 -6.66 -5.65
N ALA A 83 -6.88 -5.61 -5.02
CA ALA A 83 -5.63 -5.63 -4.29
C ALA A 83 -5.77 -6.30 -2.91
N ASP A 84 -4.70 -6.94 -2.45
CA ASP A 84 -4.57 -7.38 -1.06
C ASP A 84 -4.33 -6.20 -0.12
N VAL A 85 -3.57 -5.19 -0.59
CA VAL A 85 -3.22 -3.99 0.16
C VAL A 85 -3.30 -2.76 -0.74
N PHE A 86 -3.89 -1.69 -0.22
CA PHE A 86 -3.91 -0.37 -0.82
C PHE A 86 -3.18 0.62 0.09
N VAL A 87 -2.17 1.33 -0.45
CA VAL A 87 -1.35 2.30 0.28
C VAL A 87 -1.51 3.67 -0.34
N TYR A 88 -1.82 4.66 0.48
CA TYR A 88 -1.91 6.06 0.08
C TYR A 88 -1.19 6.94 1.12
N ASN A 89 -0.90 8.18 0.78
CA ASN A 89 -0.19 9.10 1.67
C ASN A 89 -1.07 9.57 2.82
N SER A 90 -2.17 10.27 2.51
CA SER A 90 -3.13 10.78 3.49
C SER A 90 -4.41 11.26 2.83
N ALA A 91 -5.51 11.36 3.59
CA ALA A 91 -6.75 11.95 3.10
C ALA A 91 -6.64 13.45 2.77
N TYR A 92 -5.58 14.11 3.24
CA TYR A 92 -5.29 15.52 2.92
C TYR A 92 -4.60 15.69 1.57
N PHE A 93 -3.93 14.66 1.07
CA PHE A 93 -3.26 14.66 -0.22
C PHE A 93 -4.12 14.03 -1.29
N GLU A 94 -4.57 12.79 -1.06
CA GLU A 94 -5.48 12.08 -1.96
C GLU A 94 -6.93 12.24 -1.47
N THR A 95 -7.53 13.39 -1.70
CA THR A 95 -8.87 13.77 -1.21
C THR A 95 -10.00 12.86 -1.73
N TRP A 96 -9.76 12.13 -2.81
CA TRP A 96 -10.66 11.14 -3.39
C TRP A 96 -10.70 9.80 -2.63
N VAL A 97 -9.63 9.48 -1.88
CA VAL A 97 -9.45 8.17 -1.24
C VAL A 97 -10.54 7.84 -0.22
N PRO A 98 -10.98 8.75 0.68
CA PRO A 98 -12.05 8.45 1.63
C PRO A 98 -13.32 7.92 0.95
N LYS A 99 -13.73 8.54 -0.16
CA LYS A 99 -14.91 8.13 -0.93
C LYS A 99 -14.74 6.75 -1.60
N VAL A 100 -13.53 6.41 -2.02
CA VAL A 100 -13.23 5.09 -2.57
C VAL A 100 -13.27 4.02 -1.47
N ILE A 101 -12.71 4.31 -0.30
CA ILE A 101 -12.69 3.37 0.85
C ILE A 101 -14.10 2.99 1.29
N GLU A 102 -15.06 3.90 1.23
CA GLU A 102 -16.47 3.63 1.56
C GLU A 102 -17.09 2.55 0.67
N ASN A 103 -16.55 2.34 -0.53
CA ASN A 103 -17.09 1.45 -1.55
C ASN A 103 -16.28 0.14 -1.73
N ILE A 104 -15.17 -0.03 -1.02
CA ILE A 104 -14.37 -1.26 -1.08
C ILE A 104 -14.58 -2.14 0.15
N ASP A 105 -14.42 -3.44 -0.02
CA ASP A 105 -14.49 -4.42 1.08
C ASP A 105 -13.16 -4.41 1.88
N THR A 106 -13.10 -3.60 2.92
CA THR A 106 -11.91 -3.49 3.78
C THR A 106 -11.60 -4.75 4.60
N THR A 107 -12.44 -5.78 4.53
CA THR A 107 -12.13 -7.10 5.08
C THR A 107 -11.24 -7.92 4.14
N LYS A 108 -11.23 -7.58 2.85
CA LYS A 108 -10.40 -8.20 1.81
C LYS A 108 -9.17 -7.37 1.49
N THR A 109 -9.35 -6.07 1.32
CA THR A 109 -8.28 -5.13 0.99
C THR A 109 -7.85 -4.37 2.25
N THR A 110 -6.61 -4.57 2.68
CA THR A 110 -6.04 -3.78 3.77
C THR A 110 -5.70 -2.39 3.28
N VAL A 111 -6.28 -1.36 3.88
CA VAL A 111 -6.03 0.04 3.54
C VAL A 111 -5.02 0.64 4.51
N ILE A 112 -3.97 1.26 3.98
CA ILE A 112 -2.88 1.86 4.74
C ILE A 112 -2.77 3.35 4.41
N ASP A 113 -3.11 4.19 5.38
CA ASP A 113 -2.73 5.60 5.42
C ASP A 113 -1.29 5.68 5.91
N ALA A 114 -0.37 6.04 5.02
CA ALA A 114 1.06 6.08 5.34
C ALA A 114 1.41 7.19 6.34
N SER A 115 0.62 8.26 6.39
CA SER A 115 0.80 9.39 7.32
C SER A 115 0.13 9.18 8.67
N LYS A 116 -0.50 8.03 8.89
CA LYS A 116 -1.17 7.75 10.16
C LYS A 116 -0.22 7.88 11.35
N GLY A 117 -0.60 8.73 12.31
CA GLY A 117 0.21 8.99 13.51
C GLY A 117 1.28 10.07 13.32
N ILE A 118 1.40 10.67 12.13
CA ILE A 118 2.21 11.84 11.87
C ILE A 118 1.35 13.09 12.15
N THR A 119 1.86 14.01 12.95
CA THR A 119 1.22 15.32 13.13
C THR A 119 1.57 16.19 11.94
N LEU A 120 0.58 16.46 11.08
CA LEU A 120 0.73 17.37 9.96
C LEU A 120 0.85 18.81 10.46
N LYS A 121 1.76 19.57 9.87
CA LYS A 121 1.91 21.02 10.13
C LYS A 121 0.95 21.78 9.22
N ASP A 122 0.62 23.00 9.63
CA ASP A 122 -0.07 23.93 8.76
C ASP A 122 0.87 24.40 7.66
N PHE A 123 0.33 24.80 6.53
CA PHE A 123 1.14 25.47 5.51
C PHE A 123 1.73 26.76 6.05
N THR A 124 2.95 27.07 5.65
CA THR A 124 3.51 28.41 5.87
C THR A 124 2.92 29.38 4.84
N ALA A 125 2.88 30.68 5.16
CA ALA A 125 2.40 31.69 4.22
C ALA A 125 3.15 31.69 2.86
N ALA A 126 4.40 31.23 2.82
CA ALA A 126 5.16 31.07 1.59
C ALA A 126 4.72 29.85 0.77
N GLU A 127 4.37 28.75 1.44
CA GLU A 127 3.84 27.53 0.81
C GLU A 127 2.41 27.77 0.29
N GLU A 128 1.56 28.47 1.05
CA GLU A 128 0.22 28.89 0.60
C GLU A 128 0.27 29.74 -0.67
N ALA A 129 1.20 30.68 -0.73
CA ALA A 129 1.39 31.51 -1.91
C ALA A 129 1.85 30.70 -3.13
N ALA A 130 2.64 29.65 -2.95
CA ALA A 130 3.08 28.77 -4.04
C ALA A 130 1.93 27.91 -4.58
N HIS A 131 1.07 27.38 -3.69
CA HIS A 131 -0.08 26.58 -4.09
C HIS A 131 -1.20 27.39 -4.76
N SER A 132 -1.40 28.66 -4.36
CA SER A 132 -2.44 29.52 -4.96
C SER A 132 -2.17 29.91 -6.40
N HIS A 133 -0.96 29.72 -6.92
CA HIS A 133 -0.63 30.02 -8.33
C HIS A 133 -0.96 28.89 -9.31
N GLU A 134 -1.22 27.67 -8.84
CA GLU A 134 -1.55 26.54 -9.72
C GLU A 134 -3.04 26.50 -10.12
N HIS A 135 -3.92 27.24 -9.42
CA HIS A 135 -5.36 27.29 -9.71
C HIS A 135 -5.82 28.57 -10.44
N ALA A 136 -4.92 29.35 -11.04
CA ALA A 136 -5.22 30.66 -11.60
C ALA A 136 -5.45 30.69 -13.12
N ASP A 137 -5.86 29.59 -13.72
CA ASP A 137 -6.36 29.58 -15.11
C ASP A 137 -7.73 28.91 -15.15
N GLU A 138 -8.81 29.63 -14.79
CA GLU A 138 -10.11 29.65 -15.46
C GLU A 138 -11.12 30.54 -14.71
N GLU A 139 -11.60 31.57 -15.48
CA GLU A 139 -12.87 32.31 -15.31
C GLU A 139 -13.01 33.28 -14.12
N ALA A 140 -12.72 34.54 -14.43
CA ALA A 140 -13.20 35.68 -13.68
C ALA A 140 -14.74 35.79 -13.77
N HIS A 141 -15.46 35.42 -12.74
CA HIS A 141 -16.81 35.90 -12.47
C HIS A 141 -16.82 36.88 -11.31
N ASP A 142 -17.07 38.13 -11.70
CA ASP A 142 -17.31 39.28 -10.86
C ASP A 142 -18.60 39.07 -10.04
N HIS A 143 -18.49 38.92 -8.72
CA HIS A 143 -19.58 39.07 -7.76
C HIS A 143 -19.09 39.90 -6.57
N GLU A 144 -19.37 41.21 -6.68
CA GLU A 144 -19.52 42.08 -5.51
C GLU A 144 -20.66 41.54 -4.63
N ASP A 145 -20.32 41.13 -3.41
CA ASP A 145 -21.10 41.52 -2.23
C ASP A 145 -20.32 41.08 -0.96
N GLY A 146 -20.00 42.10 -0.14
CA GLY A 146 -19.30 41.93 1.11
C GLY A 146 -20.21 41.36 2.19
N GLU A 147 -19.83 40.25 2.76
CA GLU A 147 -20.15 39.91 4.15
C GLU A 147 -18.94 39.22 4.78
N THR A 148 -18.37 39.92 5.77
CA THR A 148 -17.34 39.37 6.65
C THR A 148 -17.98 38.31 7.56
N HIS A 149 -17.86 37.04 7.19
CA HIS A 149 -18.13 35.95 8.10
C HIS A 149 -16.84 35.47 8.73
N ASP A 150 -16.61 35.95 9.95
CA ASP A 150 -15.63 35.41 10.88
C ASP A 150 -16.07 34.01 11.33
N HIS A 151 -15.79 33.01 10.53
CA HIS A 151 -15.89 31.60 10.89
C HIS A 151 -14.48 31.01 10.79
N LYS A 152 -13.75 31.17 11.90
CA LYS A 152 -12.58 30.36 12.18
C LYS A 152 -13.03 28.94 12.50
N ALA A 153 -13.60 28.25 11.51
CA ALA A 153 -13.57 26.82 11.45
C ALA A 153 -12.14 26.49 11.04
N GLU A 154 -11.37 25.85 11.91
CA GLU A 154 -10.14 25.17 11.49
C GLU A 154 -10.57 24.14 10.45
N THR A 155 -10.53 24.53 9.18
CA THR A 155 -10.79 23.61 8.07
C THR A 155 -9.53 22.77 7.94
N ASP A 156 -9.68 21.46 7.95
CA ASP A 156 -8.60 20.48 7.73
C ASP A 156 -7.83 20.72 6.41
N ALA A 157 -8.28 21.67 5.57
CA ALA A 157 -7.68 22.08 4.32
C ALA A 157 -6.30 22.77 4.46
N ASP A 158 -5.96 23.25 5.66
CA ASP A 158 -4.73 24.03 5.90
C ASP A 158 -3.52 23.15 6.24
N LYS A 159 -3.66 21.81 6.26
CA LYS A 159 -2.58 20.89 6.64
C LYS A 159 -1.68 20.56 5.48
N ASN A 160 -0.37 20.76 5.65
CA ASN A 160 0.64 20.38 4.66
C ASN A 160 0.83 18.86 4.62
N PRO A 161 0.40 18.15 3.55
CA PRO A 161 0.47 16.69 3.47
C PRO A 161 1.80 16.17 2.93
N HIS A 162 2.76 17.04 2.57
CA HIS A 162 4.00 16.68 1.86
C HIS A 162 5.07 16.08 2.78
N VAL A 163 4.66 15.21 3.69
CA VAL A 163 5.52 14.64 4.75
C VAL A 163 6.64 13.73 4.22
N TRP A 164 6.50 13.17 3.02
CA TRP A 164 7.53 12.34 2.40
C TRP A 164 8.79 13.13 2.01
N LEU A 165 8.72 14.47 1.97
CA LEU A 165 9.86 15.35 1.69
C LEU A 165 10.77 15.53 2.91
N ASP A 166 10.27 15.26 4.12
CA ASP A 166 11.08 15.25 5.34
C ASP A 166 11.61 13.81 5.56
N PRO A 167 12.93 13.60 5.60
CA PRO A 167 13.50 12.25 5.72
C PRO A 167 13.16 11.55 7.04
N VAL A 168 12.85 12.28 8.11
CA VAL A 168 12.43 11.70 9.39
C VAL A 168 10.98 11.24 9.30
N LEU A 169 10.10 12.05 8.70
CA LEU A 169 8.69 11.69 8.51
C LEU A 169 8.54 10.58 7.46
N ALA A 170 9.35 10.59 6.40
CA ALA A 170 9.41 9.51 5.42
C ALA A 170 9.77 8.16 6.07
N GLN A 171 10.68 8.14 7.04
CA GLN A 171 10.97 6.92 7.82
C GLN A 171 9.75 6.45 8.62
N GLN A 172 8.96 7.36 9.18
CA GLN A 172 7.73 7.01 9.89
C GLN A 172 6.71 6.43 8.91
N GLN A 173 6.57 7.00 7.70
CA GLN A 173 5.72 6.45 6.66
C GLN A 173 6.14 5.03 6.26
N VAL A 174 7.43 4.80 6.00
CA VAL A 174 7.96 3.46 5.69
C VAL A 174 7.63 2.46 6.81
N LYS A 175 7.75 2.88 8.07
CA LYS A 175 7.38 2.05 9.22
C LYS A 175 5.89 1.74 9.25
N THR A 176 5.04 2.75 9.05
CA THR A 176 3.57 2.58 9.02
C THR A 176 3.16 1.62 7.89
N ILE A 177 3.75 1.76 6.69
CA ILE A 177 3.53 0.86 5.57
C ILE A 177 3.94 -0.57 5.92
N ALA A 178 5.12 -0.75 6.51
CA ALA A 178 5.62 -2.07 6.88
C ALA A 178 4.77 -2.75 7.95
N GLU A 179 4.32 -2.02 8.95
CA GLU A 179 3.43 -2.51 10.01
C GLU A 179 2.05 -2.88 9.44
N GLY A 180 1.50 -2.06 8.54
CA GLY A 180 0.22 -2.33 7.88
C GLY A 180 0.26 -3.57 6.99
N ILE A 181 1.31 -3.74 6.19
CA ILE A 181 1.53 -4.94 5.37
C ILE A 181 1.74 -6.18 6.25
N ALA A 182 2.44 -6.03 7.37
CA ALA A 182 2.66 -7.12 8.31
C ALA A 182 1.37 -7.58 8.99
N GLN A 183 0.44 -6.67 9.27
CA GLN A 183 -0.88 -7.00 9.82
C GLN A 183 -1.76 -7.76 8.81
N HIS A 184 -1.62 -7.49 7.52
CA HIS A 184 -2.31 -8.25 6.48
C HIS A 184 -1.91 -9.73 6.49
N ASP A 185 -0.65 -10.04 6.80
CA ASP A 185 -0.13 -11.41 6.82
C ASP A 185 0.59 -11.71 8.15
N GLU A 186 -0.18 -12.04 9.18
CA GLU A 186 0.36 -12.34 10.53
C GLU A 186 1.44 -13.43 10.50
N LYS A 187 1.37 -14.40 9.59
CA LYS A 187 2.37 -15.46 9.45
C LYS A 187 3.70 -14.97 8.90
N LYS A 188 3.67 -13.89 8.07
CA LYS A 188 4.86 -13.27 7.48
C LYS A 188 5.34 -12.04 8.24
N GLN A 189 4.54 -11.55 9.20
CA GLN A 189 4.81 -10.36 9.99
C GLN A 189 6.25 -10.29 10.53
N GLN A 190 6.69 -11.34 11.21
CA GLN A 190 8.04 -11.38 11.79
C GLN A 190 9.14 -11.37 10.72
N GLN A 191 8.91 -11.94 9.55
CA GLN A 191 9.89 -11.97 8.47
C GLN A 191 9.98 -10.61 7.75
N LEU A 192 8.87 -9.90 7.58
CA LEU A 192 8.83 -8.56 7.00
C LEU A 192 9.54 -7.54 7.88
N ILE A 193 9.24 -7.55 9.18
CA ILE A 193 9.89 -6.67 10.17
C ILE A 193 11.41 -6.93 10.22
N LYS A 194 11.86 -8.18 10.12
CA LYS A 194 13.29 -8.50 10.06
C LYS A 194 13.99 -7.98 8.79
N ARG A 195 13.24 -7.68 7.73
CA ARG A 195 13.76 -7.18 6.46
C ARG A 195 13.73 -5.67 6.33
N MET A 196 13.12 -4.96 7.30
CA MET A 196 13.26 -3.51 7.35
C MET A 196 14.76 -3.18 7.35
N PRO A 197 15.23 -2.34 6.42
CA PRO A 197 16.63 -1.95 6.42
C PRO A 197 16.97 -1.37 7.78
N ARG A 198 17.96 -1.97 8.46
CA ARG A 198 18.48 -1.45 9.72
C ARG A 198 19.24 -0.12 9.52
N HIS A 199 19.09 0.49 8.35
CA HIS A 199 19.78 1.72 7.99
C HIS A 199 19.27 2.95 8.71
N THR A 200 18.15 2.86 9.44
CA THR A 200 17.54 4.02 10.07
C THR A 200 18.17 4.44 11.40
N ASN A 201 19.21 3.74 11.89
CA ASN A 201 19.73 4.03 13.23
C ASN A 201 21.24 4.28 13.36
N LYS A 202 22.00 4.41 12.27
CA LYS A 202 23.46 4.61 12.40
C LYS A 202 24.09 5.79 11.67
N ASN A 203 23.39 6.49 10.76
CA ASN A 203 24.05 7.52 9.94
C ASN A 203 23.43 8.92 10.00
N TRP A 204 22.56 9.22 10.97
CA TRP A 204 22.02 10.58 11.15
C TRP A 204 22.39 11.13 12.53
N GLN A 205 23.70 11.16 12.84
CA GLN A 205 24.24 12.05 13.84
C GLN A 205 24.83 13.24 13.08
N TYR A 206 24.11 14.35 13.08
CA TYR A 206 24.64 15.69 12.85
C TYR A 206 24.72 16.37 14.20
#